data_761cec482bb721944666cbc9896fb550
#
_entry.id   761cec482bb721944666cbc9896fb550
#
_cell.length_a   1.000
_cell.length_b   1.000
_cell.length_c   1.000
_cell.angle_alpha   90.00
_cell.angle_beta   90.00
_cell.angle_gamma   90.00
#
_symmetry.space_group_name_H-M   'P 1'
#
loop_
_entity.id
_entity.type
_entity.pdbx_description
1 polymer ?
#
loop_
_entity_poly.entity_id
_entity_poly.type
_entity_poly.pdbx_seq_one_letter_code
_entity_poly.pdbx_strand_id
1 'polypeptide(L)'
;EESEPRNILEKILWEKDREVAIARERVSLDQLKKQIAELPAPRDFLAALKAACRKPAVIAEVKKASPSKGVIREDFDPEAIARGYAAGGASCLSVLTDKQFFQGGFEVLVQVRQVVDLPLLCKDFILSPYQLYQARAAGADAALLIAAILTDADMAYLLKVARALGLTVLVEVHDAAELERVLALEGVQLIGINNRNLATFDTDLATTEQLTERYGEQIR
;
A
#
# COMPACT_ATOMS: atom_id res chain seq x y z
N GLU A 1 26.67 6.00 18.93
CA GLU A 1 26.66 6.95 17.77
C GLU A 1 25.44 6.57 16.94
N GLU A 2 24.40 7.43 16.92
CA GLU A 2 23.27 7.26 16.01
C GLU A 2 23.82 7.53 14.61
N SER A 3 23.85 6.50 13.76
CA SER A 3 24.23 6.64 12.37
C SER A 3 23.18 7.48 11.66
N GLU A 4 23.58 8.45 10.83
CA GLU A 4 22.63 9.21 10.02
C GLU A 4 22.08 8.34 8.87
N PRO A 5 20.81 8.52 8.45
CA PRO A 5 20.23 7.77 7.36
C PRO A 5 20.97 8.07 6.05
N ARG A 6 21.33 7.02 5.31
CA ARG A 6 22.13 7.11 4.06
C ARG A 6 21.35 7.68 2.89
N ASN A 7 20.03 7.54 2.90
CA ASN A 7 19.13 8.04 1.86
C ASN A 7 17.72 8.29 2.43
N ILE A 8 16.84 8.85 1.59
CA ILE A 8 15.48 9.20 2.00
C ILE A 8 14.66 7.97 2.39
N LEU A 9 14.85 6.82 1.73
CA LEU A 9 14.12 5.60 2.05
C LEU A 9 14.47 5.11 3.46
N GLU A 10 15.76 5.07 3.80
CA GLU A 10 16.21 4.68 5.14
C GLU A 10 15.66 5.63 6.22
N LYS A 11 15.62 6.94 5.93
CA LYS A 11 14.98 7.93 6.80
C LYS A 11 13.50 7.64 7.00
N ILE A 12 12.77 7.30 5.93
CA ILE A 12 11.35 6.96 5.99
C ILE A 12 11.15 5.72 6.88
N LEU A 13 11.98 4.68 6.71
CA LEU A 13 11.85 3.44 7.48
C LEU A 13 12.11 3.65 8.97
N TRP A 14 13.09 4.46 9.34
CA TRP A 14 13.37 4.78 10.75
C TRP A 14 12.22 5.54 11.41
N GLU A 15 11.70 6.55 10.72
CA GLU A 15 10.55 7.29 11.23
C GLU A 15 9.30 6.40 11.32
N LYS A 16 9.11 5.48 10.36
CA LYS A 16 8.00 4.53 10.39
C LYS A 16 8.10 3.57 11.57
N ASP A 17 9.27 3.06 11.89
CA ASP A 17 9.48 2.21 13.06
C ASP A 17 9.13 2.95 14.36
N ARG A 18 9.55 4.21 14.50
CA ARG A 18 9.18 5.07 15.64
C ARG A 18 7.67 5.34 15.69
N GLU A 19 7.04 5.64 14.56
CA GLU A 19 5.59 5.86 14.46
C GLU A 19 4.82 4.62 14.91
N VAL A 20 5.23 3.45 14.46
CA VAL A 20 4.61 2.17 14.85
C VAL A 20 4.78 1.89 16.36
N ALA A 21 5.95 2.16 16.93
CA ALA A 21 6.19 2.01 18.36
C ALA A 21 5.23 2.90 19.17
N ILE A 22 5.13 4.17 18.83
CA ILE A 22 4.21 5.13 19.48
C ILE A 22 2.74 4.70 19.31
N ALA A 23 2.37 4.23 18.11
CA ALA A 23 1.01 3.79 17.85
C ALA A 23 0.62 2.58 18.72
N ARG A 24 1.53 1.63 18.92
CA ARG A 24 1.32 0.45 19.79
C ARG A 24 1.09 0.83 21.25
N GLU A 25 1.74 1.86 21.75
CA GLU A 25 1.53 2.35 23.12
C GLU A 25 0.14 2.99 23.30
N ARG A 26 -0.38 3.62 22.24
CA ARG A 26 -1.69 4.32 22.25
C ARG A 26 -2.86 3.38 22.05
N VAL A 27 -2.73 2.42 21.15
CA VAL A 27 -3.78 1.46 20.80
C VAL A 27 -3.18 0.06 20.80
N SER A 28 -3.62 -0.79 21.71
CA SER A 28 -3.12 -2.17 21.79
C SER A 28 -3.62 -3.01 20.61
N LEU A 29 -2.88 -4.09 20.31
CA LEU A 29 -3.30 -5.05 19.29
C LEU A 29 -4.69 -5.64 19.60
N ASP A 30 -5.00 -5.88 20.87
CA ASP A 30 -6.30 -6.43 21.27
C ASP A 30 -7.45 -5.43 21.06
N GLN A 31 -7.18 -4.14 21.23
CA GLN A 31 -8.16 -3.10 20.86
C GLN A 31 -8.41 -3.08 19.35
N LEU A 32 -7.36 -3.18 18.51
CA LEU A 32 -7.51 -3.27 17.06
C LEU A 32 -8.29 -4.53 16.65
N LYS A 33 -8.02 -5.69 17.26
CA LYS A 33 -8.76 -6.93 17.00
C LYS A 33 -10.25 -6.79 17.33
N LYS A 34 -10.59 -6.13 18.45
CA LYS A 34 -11.99 -5.86 18.81
C LYS A 34 -12.67 -4.96 17.77
N GLN A 35 -12.01 -3.87 17.36
CA GLN A 35 -12.54 -3.00 16.31
C GLN A 35 -12.78 -3.75 15.00
N ILE A 36 -11.81 -4.58 14.59
CA ILE A 36 -11.91 -5.38 13.36
C ILE A 36 -13.08 -6.36 13.41
N ALA A 37 -13.34 -6.97 14.57
CA ALA A 37 -14.44 -7.92 14.74
C ALA A 37 -15.84 -7.30 14.50
N GLU A 38 -15.97 -5.98 14.64
CA GLU A 38 -17.20 -5.23 14.40
C GLU A 38 -17.35 -4.77 12.94
N LEU A 39 -16.29 -4.89 12.14
CA LEU A 39 -16.30 -4.45 10.74
C LEU A 39 -16.83 -5.55 9.82
N PRO A 40 -17.49 -5.18 8.70
CA PRO A 40 -17.80 -6.14 7.64
C PRO A 40 -16.51 -6.74 7.06
N ALA A 41 -16.64 -7.88 6.40
CA ALA A 41 -15.51 -8.48 5.69
C ALA A 41 -14.90 -7.47 4.69
N PRO A 42 -13.57 -7.53 4.42
CA PRO A 42 -12.97 -6.72 3.38
C PRO A 42 -13.60 -6.97 2.02
N ARG A 43 -13.66 -5.94 1.19
CA ARG A 43 -14.06 -6.08 -0.22
C ARG A 43 -12.95 -6.78 -0.99
N ASP A 44 -13.32 -7.58 -1.97
CA ASP A 44 -12.36 -8.28 -2.81
C ASP A 44 -11.71 -7.32 -3.81
N PHE A 45 -10.52 -6.83 -3.45
CA PHE A 45 -9.74 -5.89 -4.25
C PHE A 45 -9.32 -6.48 -5.60
N LEU A 46 -8.89 -7.76 -5.60
CA LEU A 46 -8.45 -8.44 -6.82
C LEU A 46 -9.62 -8.73 -7.76
N ALA A 47 -10.76 -9.16 -7.22
CA ALA A 47 -11.97 -9.38 -8.02
C ALA A 47 -12.45 -8.07 -8.66
N ALA A 48 -12.39 -6.94 -7.96
CA ALA A 48 -12.76 -5.64 -8.51
C ALA A 48 -11.88 -5.24 -9.71
N LEU A 49 -10.57 -5.50 -9.64
CA LEU A 49 -9.65 -5.28 -10.77
C LEU A 49 -9.96 -6.19 -11.96
N LYS A 50 -10.26 -7.48 -11.70
CA LYS A 50 -10.59 -8.44 -12.75
C LYS A 50 -11.93 -8.13 -13.43
N ALA A 51 -12.91 -7.68 -12.65
CA ALA A 51 -14.26 -7.36 -13.12
C ALA A 51 -14.38 -5.98 -13.80
N ALA A 52 -13.31 -5.18 -13.84
CA ALA A 52 -13.34 -3.85 -14.44
C ALA A 52 -13.81 -3.89 -15.90
N CYS A 53 -14.86 -3.11 -16.20
CA CYS A 53 -15.45 -3.03 -17.54
C CYS A 53 -14.49 -2.35 -18.55
N ARG A 54 -13.67 -1.44 -18.07
CA ARG A 54 -12.62 -0.77 -18.86
C ARG A 54 -11.27 -1.44 -18.62
N LYS A 55 -10.49 -1.60 -19.65
CA LYS A 55 -9.11 -2.12 -19.57
C LYS A 55 -8.14 -1.08 -20.08
N PRO A 56 -7.04 -0.83 -19.38
CA PRO A 56 -6.69 -1.43 -18.08
C PRO A 56 -7.61 -0.98 -16.95
N ALA A 57 -7.75 -1.82 -15.92
CA ALA A 57 -8.39 -1.43 -14.66
C ALA A 57 -7.57 -0.32 -14.00
N VAL A 58 -8.23 0.59 -13.29
CA VAL A 58 -7.57 1.75 -12.69
C VAL A 58 -7.63 1.66 -11.16
N ILE A 59 -6.48 1.73 -10.51
CA ILE A 59 -6.34 2.03 -9.09
C ILE A 59 -5.99 3.52 -9.00
N ALA A 60 -6.92 4.35 -8.54
CA ALA A 60 -6.70 5.79 -8.44
C ALA A 60 -6.15 6.16 -7.06
N GLU A 61 -5.13 7.02 -7.01
CA GLU A 61 -4.42 7.35 -5.78
C GLU A 61 -4.86 8.67 -5.17
N VAL A 62 -5.28 8.63 -3.89
CA VAL A 62 -5.61 9.77 -3.04
C VAL A 62 -4.34 10.18 -2.29
N LYS A 63 -3.71 11.27 -2.73
CA LYS A 63 -2.40 11.73 -2.23
C LYS A 63 -2.34 13.24 -2.14
N LYS A 64 -1.93 13.76 -0.95
CA LYS A 64 -1.75 15.19 -0.70
C LYS A 64 -0.36 15.67 -1.08
N ALA A 65 0.67 14.95 -0.67
CA ALA A 65 2.06 15.33 -0.82
C ALA A 65 2.96 14.13 -1.12
N SER A 66 4.19 14.38 -1.54
CA SER A 66 5.23 13.36 -1.69
C SER A 66 6.62 13.95 -1.38
N PRO A 67 7.61 13.13 -0.96
CA PRO A 67 8.96 13.60 -0.68
C PRO A 67 9.65 14.28 -1.87
N SER A 68 9.35 13.82 -3.09
CA SER A 68 9.98 14.32 -4.32
C SER A 68 9.35 15.59 -4.87
N LYS A 69 8.07 15.89 -4.55
CA LYS A 69 7.31 17.01 -5.13
C LYS A 69 6.75 17.99 -4.09
N GLY A 70 6.91 17.68 -2.78
CA GLY A 70 6.25 18.45 -1.72
C GLY A 70 4.73 18.32 -1.76
N VAL A 71 4.01 19.38 -1.42
CA VAL A 71 2.55 19.43 -1.50
C VAL A 71 2.13 19.44 -2.97
N ILE A 72 1.34 18.42 -3.37
CA ILE A 72 0.81 18.26 -4.72
C ILE A 72 -0.56 18.93 -4.82
N ARG A 73 -1.32 18.89 -3.72
CA ARG A 73 -2.67 19.42 -3.64
C ARG A 73 -2.88 20.20 -2.35
N GLU A 74 -2.92 21.51 -2.42
CA GLU A 74 -3.12 22.41 -1.26
C GLU A 74 -4.53 22.29 -0.72
N ASP A 75 -5.54 22.27 -1.59
CA ASP A 75 -6.96 22.09 -1.32
C ASP A 75 -7.34 20.61 -1.18
N PHE A 76 -6.62 19.88 -0.36
CA PHE A 76 -6.79 18.43 -0.22
C PHE A 76 -8.10 18.09 0.51
N ASP A 77 -9.09 17.67 -0.26
CA ASP A 77 -10.35 17.09 0.19
C ASP A 77 -10.41 15.61 -0.25
N PRO A 78 -10.06 14.66 0.63
CA PRO A 78 -9.99 13.24 0.28
C PRO A 78 -11.36 12.65 -0.09
N GLU A 79 -12.45 13.16 0.49
CA GLU A 79 -13.79 12.69 0.19
C GLU A 79 -14.23 13.12 -1.21
N ALA A 80 -14.04 14.39 -1.57
CA ALA A 80 -14.35 14.91 -2.90
C ALA A 80 -13.50 14.20 -3.97
N ILE A 81 -12.20 13.97 -3.69
CA ILE A 81 -11.30 13.25 -4.60
C ILE A 81 -11.80 11.82 -4.81
N ALA A 82 -12.12 11.11 -3.72
CA ALA A 82 -12.58 9.73 -3.78
C ALA A 82 -13.89 9.58 -4.57
N ARG A 83 -14.87 10.47 -4.34
CA ARG A 83 -16.13 10.53 -5.11
C ARG A 83 -15.86 10.79 -6.60
N GLY A 84 -14.94 11.72 -6.90
CA GLY A 84 -14.55 12.04 -8.27
C GLY A 84 -13.92 10.84 -8.99
N TYR A 85 -13.02 10.11 -8.32
CA TYR A 85 -12.42 8.89 -8.87
C TYR A 85 -13.45 7.78 -9.08
N ALA A 86 -14.36 7.58 -8.13
CA ALA A 86 -15.45 6.61 -8.28
C ALA A 86 -16.36 6.95 -9.47
N ALA A 87 -16.77 8.20 -9.59
CA ALA A 87 -17.56 8.69 -10.73
C ALA A 87 -16.80 8.58 -12.06
N GLY A 88 -15.47 8.75 -12.03
CA GLY A 88 -14.58 8.58 -13.20
C GLY A 88 -14.36 7.13 -13.62
N GLY A 89 -14.86 6.15 -12.87
CA GLY A 89 -14.78 4.72 -13.19
C GLY A 89 -13.52 4.02 -12.69
N ALA A 90 -12.88 4.54 -11.63
CA ALA A 90 -11.83 3.80 -10.94
C ALA A 90 -12.37 2.47 -10.41
N SER A 91 -11.56 1.41 -10.51
CA SER A 91 -11.92 0.08 -10.00
C SER A 91 -11.63 -0.06 -8.51
N CYS A 92 -10.56 0.56 -8.04
CA CYS A 92 -10.11 0.59 -6.66
C CYS A 92 -9.47 1.94 -6.37
N LEU A 93 -9.29 2.27 -5.08
CA LEU A 93 -8.53 3.43 -4.66
C LEU A 93 -7.30 3.03 -3.86
N SER A 94 -6.23 3.80 -3.98
CA SER A 94 -5.03 3.74 -3.14
C SER A 94 -4.99 4.99 -2.27
N VAL A 95 -4.88 4.82 -0.95
CA VAL A 95 -4.92 5.94 0.00
C VAL A 95 -3.61 5.98 0.78
N LEU A 96 -2.88 7.11 0.69
CA LEU A 96 -1.65 7.33 1.44
C LEU A 96 -1.97 7.47 2.93
N THR A 97 -1.38 6.62 3.77
CA THR A 97 -1.53 6.66 5.22
C THR A 97 -0.27 7.11 5.95
N ASP A 98 0.84 7.28 5.24
CA ASP A 98 2.05 7.89 5.79
C ASP A 98 1.83 9.38 6.09
N LYS A 99 2.11 9.79 7.35
CA LYS A 99 1.88 11.17 7.81
C LYS A 99 3.02 12.11 7.47
N GLN A 100 4.24 11.70 7.78
CA GLN A 100 5.38 12.60 7.78
C GLN A 100 5.82 12.98 6.36
N PHE A 101 5.87 12.03 5.45
CA PHE A 101 6.41 12.22 4.11
C PHE A 101 5.36 12.45 3.03
N PHE A 102 4.13 11.95 3.26
CA PHE A 102 3.05 12.07 2.30
C PHE A 102 1.86 12.89 2.79
N GLN A 103 1.89 13.38 4.04
CA GLN A 103 0.82 14.13 4.68
C GLN A 103 -0.55 13.42 4.59
N GLY A 104 -0.51 12.08 4.63
CA GLY A 104 -1.66 11.21 4.71
C GLY A 104 -2.03 10.84 6.14
N GLY A 105 -2.74 9.74 6.31
CA GLY A 105 -3.10 9.20 7.62
C GLY A 105 -4.17 8.14 7.55
N PHE A 106 -4.30 7.33 8.59
CA PHE A 106 -5.42 6.39 8.72
C PHE A 106 -6.77 7.10 8.80
N GLU A 107 -6.80 8.32 9.33
CA GLU A 107 -7.98 9.20 9.30
C GLU A 107 -8.45 9.52 7.87
N VAL A 108 -7.52 9.71 6.92
CA VAL A 108 -7.84 9.90 5.50
C VAL A 108 -8.47 8.65 4.92
N LEU A 109 -7.92 7.47 5.25
CA LEU A 109 -8.49 6.19 4.82
C LEU A 109 -9.91 6.00 5.34
N VAL A 110 -10.17 6.34 6.61
CA VAL A 110 -11.52 6.29 7.23
C VAL A 110 -12.48 7.24 6.50
N GLN A 111 -12.08 8.49 6.23
CA GLN A 111 -12.90 9.46 5.50
C GLN A 111 -13.27 8.94 4.10
N VAL A 112 -12.29 8.43 3.37
CA VAL A 112 -12.52 7.84 2.03
C VAL A 112 -13.48 6.65 2.13
N ARG A 113 -13.31 5.76 3.15
CA ARG A 113 -14.19 4.61 3.34
C ARG A 113 -15.65 4.96 3.55
N GLN A 114 -15.93 6.12 4.17
CA GLN A 114 -17.29 6.58 4.45
C GLN A 114 -18.05 7.03 3.20
N VAL A 115 -17.35 7.37 2.13
CA VAL A 115 -17.95 8.02 0.96
C VAL A 115 -17.91 7.20 -0.33
N VAL A 116 -17.19 6.07 -0.36
CA VAL A 116 -17.13 5.19 -1.53
C VAL A 116 -17.23 3.72 -1.15
N ASP A 117 -17.81 2.93 -2.05
CA ASP A 117 -17.89 1.46 -1.91
C ASP A 117 -16.76 0.72 -2.64
N LEU A 118 -15.85 1.44 -3.32
CA LEU A 118 -14.71 0.85 -3.99
C LEU A 118 -13.75 0.19 -2.97
N PRO A 119 -13.09 -0.92 -3.33
CA PRO A 119 -12.01 -1.46 -2.51
C PRO A 119 -10.87 -0.47 -2.32
N LEU A 120 -10.33 -0.40 -1.09
CA LEU A 120 -9.30 0.54 -0.68
C LEU A 120 -8.00 -0.16 -0.36
N LEU A 121 -6.90 0.31 -0.96
CA LEU A 121 -5.52 -0.07 -0.64
C LEU A 121 -4.95 0.92 0.38
N CYS A 122 -4.49 0.40 1.52
CA CYS A 122 -3.63 1.15 2.44
C CYS A 122 -2.23 1.26 1.82
N LYS A 123 -1.85 2.46 1.41
CA LYS A 123 -0.54 2.76 0.82
C LYS A 123 0.39 3.34 1.88
N ASP A 124 1.24 2.51 2.43
CA ASP A 124 2.19 2.84 3.49
C ASP A 124 3.45 1.98 3.38
N PHE A 125 4.47 2.30 4.17
CA PHE A 125 5.68 1.46 4.36
C PHE A 125 5.40 0.46 5.49
N ILE A 126 4.90 -0.71 5.14
CA ILE A 126 4.53 -1.74 6.11
C ILE A 126 5.75 -2.58 6.47
N LEU A 127 6.17 -2.49 7.74
CA LEU A 127 7.32 -3.18 8.32
C LEU A 127 6.89 -4.21 9.38
N SER A 128 5.68 -4.09 9.88
CA SER A 128 5.20 -4.81 11.06
C SER A 128 3.77 -5.30 10.88
N PRO A 129 3.44 -6.49 11.41
CA PRO A 129 2.05 -6.99 11.39
C PRO A 129 1.06 -6.03 12.04
N TYR A 130 1.47 -5.26 13.03
CA TYR A 130 0.61 -4.29 13.70
C TYR A 130 -0.01 -3.28 12.73
N GLN A 131 0.75 -2.83 11.71
CA GLN A 131 0.25 -1.91 10.68
C GLN A 131 -0.84 -2.53 9.82
N LEU A 132 -0.81 -3.85 9.58
CA LEU A 132 -1.89 -4.56 8.88
C LEU A 132 -3.20 -4.54 9.69
N TYR A 133 -3.11 -4.69 11.01
CA TYR A 133 -4.28 -4.54 11.89
C TYR A 133 -4.78 -3.10 11.91
N GLN A 134 -3.90 -2.10 11.93
CA GLN A 134 -4.31 -0.68 11.81
C GLN A 134 -5.01 -0.41 10.49
N ALA A 135 -4.44 -0.86 9.37
CA ALA A 135 -5.03 -0.71 8.03
C ALA A 135 -6.44 -1.34 7.99
N ARG A 136 -6.57 -2.57 8.49
CA ARG A 136 -7.86 -3.27 8.52
C ARG A 136 -8.87 -2.57 9.42
N ALA A 137 -8.46 -2.12 10.60
CA ALA A 137 -9.31 -1.38 11.53
C ALA A 137 -9.78 -0.03 10.94
N ALA A 138 -8.96 0.61 10.10
CA ALA A 138 -9.33 1.83 9.38
C ALA A 138 -10.22 1.59 8.14
N GLY A 139 -10.53 0.34 7.79
CA GLY A 139 -11.41 -0.03 6.69
C GLY A 139 -10.71 -0.33 5.37
N ALA A 140 -9.41 -0.61 5.37
CA ALA A 140 -8.71 -1.10 4.19
C ALA A 140 -9.20 -2.49 3.78
N ASP A 141 -9.18 -2.74 2.48
CA ASP A 141 -9.48 -4.02 1.83
C ASP A 141 -8.21 -4.68 1.30
N ALA A 142 -7.17 -3.88 1.11
CA ALA A 142 -5.86 -4.32 0.65
C ALA A 142 -4.74 -3.54 1.35
N ALA A 143 -3.54 -4.11 1.35
CA ALA A 143 -2.33 -3.49 1.89
C ALA A 143 -1.15 -3.66 0.93
N LEU A 144 -0.23 -2.68 0.95
CA LEU A 144 1.00 -2.69 0.17
C LEU A 144 2.12 -3.35 0.94
N LEU A 145 2.82 -4.30 0.32
CA LEU A 145 4.14 -4.75 0.77
C LEU A 145 5.18 -4.38 -0.28
N ILE A 146 6.32 -3.86 0.13
CA ILE A 146 7.39 -3.39 -0.77
C ILE A 146 8.58 -4.35 -0.66
N ALA A 147 8.90 -5.03 -1.75
CA ALA A 147 9.97 -6.03 -1.77
C ALA A 147 11.35 -5.45 -1.44
N ALA A 148 11.60 -4.19 -1.82
CA ALA A 148 12.87 -3.49 -1.57
C ALA A 148 13.20 -3.31 -0.07
N ILE A 149 12.19 -3.28 0.81
CA ILE A 149 12.36 -2.97 2.24
C ILE A 149 12.13 -4.18 3.16
N LEU A 150 11.73 -5.31 2.62
CA LEU A 150 11.40 -6.52 3.37
C LEU A 150 12.30 -7.68 3.00
N THR A 151 12.66 -8.49 3.99
CA THR A 151 13.25 -9.81 3.74
C THR A 151 12.18 -10.79 3.24
N ASP A 152 12.59 -11.90 2.62
CA ASP A 152 11.65 -12.93 2.16
C ASP A 152 10.86 -13.54 3.33
N ALA A 153 11.53 -13.71 4.48
CA ALA A 153 10.89 -14.20 5.69
C ALA A 153 9.82 -13.23 6.23
N ASP A 154 10.12 -11.93 6.23
CA ASP A 154 9.18 -10.89 6.67
C ASP A 154 8.00 -10.78 5.70
N MET A 155 8.26 -10.79 4.39
CA MET A 155 7.19 -10.81 3.37
C MET A 155 6.27 -12.02 3.54
N ALA A 156 6.84 -13.23 3.68
CA ALA A 156 6.05 -14.45 3.88
C ALA A 156 5.20 -14.39 5.14
N TYR A 157 5.74 -13.84 6.23
CA TYR A 157 5.01 -13.65 7.47
C TYR A 157 3.88 -12.61 7.34
N LEU A 158 4.17 -11.45 6.77
CA LEU A 158 3.17 -10.40 6.54
C LEU A 158 2.06 -10.84 5.59
N LEU A 159 2.37 -11.61 4.54
CA LEU A 159 1.39 -12.24 3.65
C LEU A 159 0.41 -13.15 4.42
N LYS A 160 0.92 -13.96 5.36
CA LYS A 160 0.07 -14.83 6.20
C LYS A 160 -0.84 -14.02 7.11
N VAL A 161 -0.32 -12.96 7.74
CA VAL A 161 -1.12 -12.08 8.61
C VAL A 161 -2.18 -11.34 7.80
N ALA A 162 -1.84 -10.77 6.66
CA ALA A 162 -2.78 -10.09 5.77
C ALA A 162 -3.92 -11.03 5.33
N ARG A 163 -3.58 -12.25 4.93
CA ARG A 163 -4.57 -13.28 4.57
C ARG A 163 -5.50 -13.60 5.74
N ALA A 164 -4.97 -13.74 6.95
CA ALA A 164 -5.79 -13.99 8.14
C ALA A 164 -6.76 -12.84 8.45
N LEU A 165 -6.42 -11.62 8.06
CA LEU A 165 -7.28 -10.42 8.15
C LEU A 165 -8.23 -10.25 6.96
N GLY A 166 -8.16 -11.12 5.95
CA GLY A 166 -8.92 -11.03 4.71
C GLY A 166 -8.44 -9.94 3.76
N LEU A 167 -7.27 -9.36 3.99
CA LEU A 167 -6.69 -8.32 3.13
C LEU A 167 -6.07 -8.93 1.87
N THR A 168 -6.36 -8.33 0.72
CA THR A 168 -5.55 -8.53 -0.49
C THR A 168 -4.19 -7.85 -0.31
N VAL A 169 -3.11 -8.49 -0.77
CA VAL A 169 -1.78 -7.87 -0.74
C VAL A 169 -1.34 -7.53 -2.15
N LEU A 170 -0.99 -6.26 -2.35
CA LEU A 170 -0.23 -5.79 -3.50
C LEU A 170 1.25 -5.80 -3.13
N VAL A 171 2.05 -6.65 -3.77
CA VAL A 171 3.51 -6.68 -3.57
C VAL A 171 4.17 -5.83 -4.64
N GLU A 172 4.84 -4.75 -4.21
CA GLU A 172 5.54 -3.82 -5.10
C GLU A 172 6.97 -4.27 -5.33
N VAL A 173 7.39 -4.28 -6.59
CA VAL A 173 8.74 -4.60 -7.06
C VAL A 173 9.28 -3.51 -7.98
N HIS A 174 10.63 -3.34 -8.00
CA HIS A 174 11.31 -2.29 -8.76
C HIS A 174 12.27 -2.86 -9.82
N ASP A 175 12.63 -4.12 -9.71
CA ASP A 175 13.57 -4.78 -10.62
C ASP A 175 13.34 -6.30 -10.73
N ALA A 176 14.12 -6.94 -11.59
CA ALA A 176 14.04 -8.38 -11.83
C ALA A 176 14.40 -9.23 -10.60
N ALA A 177 15.38 -8.79 -9.80
CA ALA A 177 15.80 -9.54 -8.62
C ALA A 177 14.70 -9.54 -7.54
N GLU A 178 14.04 -8.41 -7.32
CA GLU A 178 12.89 -8.33 -6.43
C GLU A 178 11.71 -9.17 -6.96
N LEU A 179 11.43 -9.11 -8.27
CA LEU A 179 10.36 -9.90 -8.88
C LEU A 179 10.61 -11.42 -8.73
N GLU A 180 11.83 -11.89 -8.98
CA GLU A 180 12.19 -13.30 -8.81
C GLU A 180 12.01 -13.78 -7.38
N ARG A 181 12.39 -12.96 -6.38
CA ARG A 181 12.14 -13.24 -4.95
C ARG A 181 10.64 -13.34 -4.66
N VAL A 182 9.85 -12.43 -5.18
CA VAL A 182 8.40 -12.36 -4.94
C VAL A 182 7.68 -13.53 -5.60
N LEU A 183 8.08 -13.94 -6.82
CA LEU A 183 7.52 -15.10 -7.53
C LEU A 183 7.80 -16.42 -6.81
N ALA A 184 8.85 -16.50 -6.00
CA ALA A 184 9.17 -17.67 -5.20
C ALA A 184 8.34 -17.79 -3.91
N LEU A 185 7.59 -16.74 -3.53
CA LEU A 185 6.78 -16.71 -2.32
C LEU A 185 5.38 -17.29 -2.57
N GLU A 186 4.94 -18.14 -1.64
CA GLU A 186 3.57 -18.65 -1.67
C GLU A 186 2.54 -17.58 -1.30
N GLY A 187 1.46 -17.53 -2.07
CA GLY A 187 0.29 -16.71 -1.74
C GLY A 187 0.33 -15.27 -2.26
N VAL A 188 1.31 -14.91 -3.05
CA VAL A 188 1.30 -13.67 -3.82
C VAL A 188 0.29 -13.81 -4.96
N GLN A 189 -0.65 -12.86 -5.04
CA GLN A 189 -1.73 -12.87 -6.03
C GLN A 189 -1.75 -11.62 -6.90
N LEU A 190 -1.12 -10.55 -6.43
CA LEU A 190 -1.11 -9.26 -7.11
C LEU A 190 0.28 -8.64 -6.96
N ILE A 191 0.91 -8.32 -8.07
CA ILE A 191 2.24 -7.71 -8.14
C ILE A 191 2.11 -6.34 -8.80
N GLY A 192 2.72 -5.33 -8.20
CA GLY A 192 2.86 -3.99 -8.75
C GLY A 192 4.29 -3.72 -9.18
N ILE A 193 4.49 -3.30 -10.43
CA ILE A 193 5.79 -2.84 -10.91
C ILE A 193 5.86 -1.33 -10.74
N ASN A 194 6.80 -0.86 -9.91
CA ASN A 194 7.04 0.56 -9.72
C ASN A 194 8.21 1.02 -10.60
N ASN A 195 7.93 1.91 -11.53
CA ASN A 195 8.92 2.48 -12.44
C ASN A 195 9.82 3.54 -11.80
N ARG A 196 9.59 3.89 -10.52
CA ARG A 196 10.40 4.85 -9.81
C ARG A 196 11.38 4.15 -8.89
N ASN A 197 12.67 4.46 -9.03
CA ASN A 197 13.70 4.05 -8.10
C ASN A 197 13.49 4.76 -6.75
N LEU A 198 13.37 4.00 -5.65
CA LEU A 198 13.10 4.56 -4.32
C LEU A 198 14.31 5.28 -3.70
N ALA A 199 15.53 5.02 -4.16
CA ALA A 199 16.73 5.67 -3.64
C ALA A 199 17.07 6.98 -4.38
N THR A 200 16.88 7.02 -5.72
CA THR A 200 17.22 8.17 -6.57
C THR A 200 16.02 9.01 -6.97
N PHE A 201 14.80 8.48 -6.87
CA PHE A 201 13.54 9.03 -7.38
C PHE A 201 13.45 9.17 -8.91
N ASP A 202 14.42 8.64 -9.64
CA ASP A 202 14.34 8.57 -11.10
C ASP A 202 13.22 7.64 -11.53
N THR A 203 12.55 8.00 -12.62
CA THR A 203 11.45 7.20 -13.20
C THR A 203 11.86 6.71 -14.57
N ASP A 204 11.82 5.38 -14.76
CA ASP A 204 12.08 4.74 -16.05
C ASP A 204 10.95 3.78 -16.41
N LEU A 205 10.16 4.13 -17.44
CA LEU A 205 9.04 3.31 -17.90
C LEU A 205 9.50 2.00 -18.53
N ALA A 206 10.74 1.91 -19.00
CA ALA A 206 11.31 0.68 -19.55
C ALA A 206 11.34 -0.47 -18.53
N THR A 207 11.36 -0.15 -17.23
CA THR A 207 11.29 -1.18 -16.17
C THR A 207 10.07 -2.08 -16.33
N THR A 208 8.88 -1.51 -16.51
CA THR A 208 7.65 -2.30 -16.70
C THR A 208 7.71 -3.13 -17.96
N GLU A 209 8.17 -2.54 -19.08
CA GLU A 209 8.26 -3.23 -20.38
C GLU A 209 9.20 -4.43 -20.30
N GLN A 210 10.40 -4.24 -19.76
CA GLN A 210 11.42 -5.29 -19.60
C GLN A 210 10.95 -6.44 -18.70
N LEU A 211 10.34 -6.10 -17.55
CA LEU A 211 9.84 -7.12 -16.63
C LEU A 211 8.64 -7.88 -17.21
N THR A 212 7.75 -7.19 -17.92
CA THR A 212 6.60 -7.82 -18.56
C THR A 212 7.03 -8.71 -19.75
N GLU A 213 8.02 -8.31 -20.52
CA GLU A 213 8.56 -9.10 -21.62
C GLU A 213 9.22 -10.38 -21.09
N ARG A 214 10.02 -10.25 -20.01
CA ARG A 214 10.78 -11.39 -19.47
C ARG A 214 9.93 -12.37 -18.64
N TYR A 215 8.97 -11.86 -17.87
CA TYR A 215 8.20 -12.64 -16.89
C TYR A 215 6.69 -12.69 -17.17
N GLY A 216 6.22 -12.19 -18.30
CA GLY A 216 4.81 -12.01 -18.58
C GLY A 216 3.94 -13.26 -18.49
N GLU A 217 4.49 -14.46 -18.73
CA GLU A 217 3.77 -15.72 -18.56
C GLU A 217 3.57 -16.09 -17.08
N GLN A 218 4.45 -15.62 -16.19
CA GLN A 218 4.43 -15.93 -14.76
C GLN A 218 3.59 -14.95 -13.96
N ILE A 219 3.35 -13.72 -14.49
CA ILE A 219 2.63 -12.62 -13.80
C ILE A 219 1.25 -12.33 -14.39
N ARG A 220 0.67 -13.22 -15.16
CA ARG A 220 -0.68 -13.09 -15.77
C ARG A 220 -1.79 -13.52 -14.84
#